data_570b8499a4b772212c884395afc6cd2f
#
_entry.id   570b8499a4b772212c884395afc6cd2f
#
_cell.length_a   1.000
_cell.length_b   1.000
_cell.length_c   1.000
_cell.angle_alpha   90.00
_cell.angle_beta   90.00
_cell.angle_gamma   90.00
#
_symmetry.space_group_name_H-M   'P 1'
#
loop_
_entity.id
_entity.type
_entity.pdbx_description
1 polymer ?
#
loop_
_entity_poly.entity_id
_entity_poly.type
_entity_poly.pdbx_seq_one_letter_code
_entity_poly.pdbx_strand_id
1 'polypeptide(L)'
;MKKINPTAYQSKYGLDNLGIKTNKTVYWNLTSEELYEEAIKRGEGNITYGGALTVATGKLTGRAPNDRFFVETDDVKNTLWWHKGNKGISEEHFNSLFNKALKYMENIDLFVRDAYVGSAEASRMPIRVISEYAWHNIFARNMFIQPKEEERTSIVPQFTVIFLPGLKADPATDGTASETAILINFKKRVVIIAGSAYGGESKKAIFTVMNYMLPLKGILTMHCSANVGADGHSALFFGLSGTGKTTLSADPKRGLIGDDEHGWDNDGVFNFEGGCYAKVIKLSKEAEPKIYSTTHRFGTILENVVFDENTRKLDLDSAAITENTRASYPLTFIDNAVPSERGPHPVNIIFLTYDAFGVLPPISRLSKEQAMYQFISGYTAKVAGTEKGVKEPQPTFSTCFGGPFMALHPSKYAELLKNKMEKHNASCWLVNTGLVGGPYGVGSRISIKYTRTLLNAALDGKLQNVKFVKDDVFGFEIPTECEGVPSEILQPSSAWKNKDEYYKKYKELAAAFVKNFEKFKDGCSEEILNAAPKVEALVK
;
A
#
# COMPACT_ATOMS: atom_id res chain seq x y z
N MET A 1 35.68 -1.79 23.62
CA MET A 1 34.34 -2.40 23.74
C MET A 1 33.32 -1.29 23.96
N LYS A 2 32.44 -1.03 22.95
CA LYS A 2 31.35 -0.06 23.14
C LYS A 2 30.32 -0.65 24.05
N LYS A 3 29.87 0.13 25.05
CA LYS A 3 28.77 -0.25 25.94
C LYS A 3 27.52 -0.48 25.10
N ILE A 4 27.09 -1.73 24.92
CA ILE A 4 25.78 -2.05 24.43
C ILE A 4 24.78 -1.66 25.52
N ASN A 5 23.83 -0.78 25.19
CA ASN A 5 22.74 -0.45 26.09
C ASN A 5 21.96 -1.73 26.43
N PRO A 6 21.58 -1.98 27.70
CA PRO A 6 20.90 -3.21 28.09
C PRO A 6 19.57 -3.48 27.36
N THR A 7 18.96 -2.47 26.72
CA THR A 7 17.75 -2.63 25.89
C THR A 7 18.05 -2.83 24.41
N ALA A 8 19.22 -2.44 23.92
CA ALA A 8 19.70 -2.72 22.58
C ALA A 8 20.30 -4.14 22.55
N TYR A 9 20.09 -4.84 21.45
CA TYR A 9 20.64 -6.19 21.26
C TYR A 9 21.37 -6.29 19.94
N GLN A 10 22.45 -7.07 19.93
CA GLN A 10 23.15 -7.42 18.71
C GLN A 10 22.77 -8.85 18.31
N SER A 11 22.41 -9.03 17.02
CA SER A 11 22.21 -10.36 16.47
C SER A 11 23.50 -11.17 16.49
N LYS A 12 23.39 -12.48 16.74
CA LYS A 12 24.50 -13.43 16.53
C LYS A 12 24.90 -13.56 15.06
N TYR A 13 23.98 -13.23 14.15
CA TYR A 13 24.24 -13.18 12.72
C TYR A 13 24.76 -11.78 12.35
N GLY A 14 26.06 -11.69 12.08
CA GLY A 14 26.78 -10.43 11.81
C GLY A 14 26.45 -9.80 10.44
N LEU A 15 27.33 -8.92 9.98
CA LEU A 15 27.26 -8.25 8.68
C LEU A 15 28.18 -8.91 7.64
N ASP A 16 29.01 -9.86 8.07
CA ASP A 16 30.08 -10.48 7.25
C ASP A 16 29.53 -11.29 6.08
N ASN A 17 28.30 -11.83 6.21
CA ASN A 17 27.64 -12.60 5.15
C ASN A 17 27.43 -11.81 3.85
N LEU A 18 27.39 -10.48 3.93
CA LEU A 18 27.28 -9.57 2.79
C LEU A 18 28.61 -8.87 2.47
N GLY A 19 29.67 -9.17 3.22
CA GLY A 19 30.98 -8.49 3.09
C GLY A 19 30.97 -7.05 3.61
N ILE A 20 29.96 -6.66 4.41
CA ILE A 20 29.84 -5.31 4.94
C ILE A 20 30.85 -5.12 6.08
N LYS A 21 31.72 -4.12 5.92
CA LYS A 21 32.70 -3.69 6.91
C LYS A 21 32.55 -2.19 7.12
N THR A 22 32.82 -1.71 8.34
CA THR A 22 32.89 -0.28 8.63
C THR A 22 33.96 -0.01 9.68
N ASN A 23 34.67 1.09 9.50
CA ASN A 23 35.63 1.65 10.47
C ASN A 23 34.93 2.58 11.48
N LYS A 24 33.62 2.76 11.34
CA LYS A 24 32.76 3.62 12.15
C LYS A 24 31.90 2.81 13.12
N THR A 25 30.89 3.44 13.70
CA THR A 25 30.00 2.78 14.65
C THR A 25 28.92 1.98 13.95
N VAL A 26 28.65 0.78 14.46
CA VAL A 26 27.44 0.02 14.12
C VAL A 26 26.49 0.06 15.31
N TYR A 27 25.35 0.68 15.11
CA TYR A 27 24.25 0.79 16.09
C TYR A 27 23.26 -0.33 15.84
N TRP A 28 23.13 -1.26 16.79
CA TRP A 28 22.27 -2.43 16.64
C TRP A 28 20.95 -2.24 17.41
N ASN A 29 19.84 -2.33 16.69
CA ASN A 29 18.49 -2.46 17.25
C ASN A 29 18.18 -1.48 18.39
N LEU A 30 18.62 -0.22 18.23
CA LEU A 30 18.41 0.83 19.22
C LEU A 30 16.92 1.04 19.52
N THR A 31 16.60 1.52 20.71
CA THR A 31 15.26 1.94 21.10
C THR A 31 14.83 3.20 20.33
N SER A 32 13.56 3.58 20.43
CA SER A 32 13.09 4.82 19.81
C SER A 32 13.76 6.05 20.42
N GLU A 33 13.98 6.04 21.73
CA GLU A 33 14.62 7.11 22.49
C GLU A 33 16.07 7.33 22.02
N GLU A 34 16.85 6.27 21.95
CA GLU A 34 18.25 6.32 21.50
C GLU A 34 18.37 6.78 20.05
N LEU A 35 17.44 6.32 19.18
CA LEU A 35 17.40 6.73 17.78
C LEU A 35 17.01 8.21 17.63
N TYR A 36 16.10 8.73 18.47
CA TYR A 36 15.77 10.15 18.50
C TYR A 36 16.98 11.00 18.90
N GLU A 37 17.71 10.59 19.96
CA GLU A 37 18.93 11.27 20.38
C GLU A 37 19.98 11.29 19.27
N GLU A 38 20.22 10.17 18.60
CA GLU A 38 21.17 10.11 17.49
C GLU A 38 20.70 10.94 16.28
N ALA A 39 19.40 10.92 15.91
CA ALA A 39 18.87 11.72 14.83
C ALA A 39 19.02 13.23 15.10
N ILE A 40 18.70 13.69 16.29
CA ILE A 40 18.85 15.10 16.69
C ILE A 40 20.32 15.52 16.70
N LYS A 41 21.20 14.73 17.32
CA LYS A 41 22.64 14.96 17.39
C LYS A 41 23.30 15.06 16.01
N ARG A 42 22.77 14.35 15.02
CA ARG A 42 23.23 14.36 13.63
C ARG A 42 22.57 15.42 12.76
N GLY A 43 21.60 16.17 13.30
CA GLY A 43 20.85 17.17 12.54
C GLY A 43 19.91 16.57 11.48
N GLU A 44 19.46 15.30 11.67
CA GLU A 44 18.62 14.60 10.71
C GLU A 44 17.15 15.07 10.77
N GLY A 45 16.73 15.72 11.86
CA GLY A 45 15.37 16.20 12.04
C GLY A 45 15.18 17.06 13.27
N ASN A 46 13.93 17.46 13.51
CA ASN A 46 13.54 18.31 14.63
C ASN A 46 12.37 17.72 15.41
N ILE A 47 12.44 17.79 16.76
CA ILE A 47 11.31 17.45 17.62
C ILE A 47 10.27 18.56 17.53
N THR A 48 9.02 18.19 17.27
CA THR A 48 7.86 19.08 17.19
C THR A 48 7.10 19.11 18.52
N TYR A 49 6.14 20.04 18.64
CA TYR A 49 5.25 20.08 19.79
C TYR A 49 4.46 18.75 19.88
N GLY A 50 4.54 18.09 21.03
CA GLY A 50 3.95 16.76 21.23
C GLY A 50 4.94 15.59 21.05
N GLY A 51 6.15 15.83 20.52
CA GLY A 51 7.24 14.87 20.54
C GLY A 51 7.49 14.09 19.25
N ALA A 52 6.69 14.28 18.20
CA ALA A 52 6.99 13.69 16.88
C ALA A 52 8.29 14.27 16.30
N LEU A 53 9.02 13.46 15.54
CA LEU A 53 10.23 13.89 14.83
C LEU A 53 9.87 14.25 13.38
N THR A 54 10.05 15.52 12.98
CA THR A 54 9.94 15.91 11.58
C THR A 54 11.29 15.82 10.89
N VAL A 55 11.28 15.30 9.65
CA VAL A 55 12.46 15.08 8.82
C VAL A 55 12.19 15.55 7.39
N ALA A 56 13.25 15.96 6.69
CA ALA A 56 13.19 16.31 5.28
C ALA A 56 13.77 15.19 4.42
N THR A 57 13.06 14.80 3.37
CA THR A 57 13.53 13.73 2.45
C THR A 57 14.29 14.28 1.24
N GLY A 58 14.56 15.58 1.20
CA GLY A 58 15.31 16.22 0.14
C GLY A 58 14.53 16.37 -1.17
N LYS A 59 15.19 16.17 -2.30
CA LYS A 59 14.58 16.37 -3.63
C LYS A 59 13.44 15.40 -3.92
N LEU A 60 13.51 14.18 -3.39
CA LEU A 60 12.51 13.14 -3.59
C LEU A 60 11.57 13.08 -2.38
N THR A 61 10.41 13.68 -2.53
CA THR A 61 9.36 13.70 -1.50
C THR A 61 8.33 12.58 -1.67
N GLY A 62 8.64 11.61 -2.52
CA GLY A 62 7.82 10.43 -2.82
C GLY A 62 8.67 9.35 -3.46
N ARG A 63 8.03 8.22 -3.80
CA ARG A 63 8.71 7.10 -4.45
C ARG A 63 9.24 7.46 -5.84
N ALA A 64 10.32 6.79 -6.22
CA ALA A 64 10.96 6.89 -7.53
C ALA A 64 10.71 5.62 -8.37
N PRO A 65 9.49 5.39 -8.89
CA PRO A 65 9.14 4.14 -9.58
C PRO A 65 9.93 3.92 -10.88
N ASN A 66 10.44 4.98 -11.47
CA ASN A 66 11.26 4.89 -12.68
C ASN A 66 12.71 4.45 -12.41
N ASP A 67 13.14 4.51 -11.15
CA ASP A 67 14.49 4.16 -10.70
C ASP A 67 14.52 2.81 -9.96
N ARG A 68 13.40 2.05 -10.01
CA ARG A 68 13.32 0.70 -9.47
C ARG A 68 13.60 -0.33 -10.55
N PHE A 69 14.49 -1.29 -10.23
CA PHE A 69 14.90 -2.37 -11.11
C PHE A 69 14.96 -3.71 -10.36
N PHE A 70 14.70 -4.77 -11.11
CA PHE A 70 14.93 -6.15 -10.67
C PHE A 70 16.18 -6.70 -11.34
N VAL A 71 17.04 -7.37 -10.57
CA VAL A 71 18.23 -7.99 -11.13
C VAL A 71 17.84 -9.23 -11.93
N GLU A 72 18.27 -9.28 -13.18
CA GLU A 72 17.95 -10.35 -14.13
C GLU A 72 18.79 -11.60 -13.86
N THR A 73 18.42 -12.34 -12.80
CA THR A 73 19.03 -13.61 -12.45
C THR A 73 18.23 -14.78 -13.03
N ASP A 74 18.87 -15.94 -13.23
CA ASP A 74 18.23 -17.08 -13.89
C ASP A 74 17.01 -17.63 -13.15
N ASP A 75 16.98 -17.49 -11.82
CA ASP A 75 15.87 -17.89 -10.95
C ASP A 75 14.62 -17.03 -11.09
N VAL A 76 14.73 -15.80 -11.61
CA VAL A 76 13.59 -14.87 -11.74
C VAL A 76 13.19 -14.55 -13.18
N LYS A 77 14.08 -14.79 -14.16
CA LYS A 77 13.84 -14.42 -15.58
C LYS A 77 12.50 -14.91 -16.13
N ASN A 78 12.09 -16.13 -15.77
CA ASN A 78 10.91 -16.79 -16.31
C ASN A 78 9.68 -16.67 -15.40
N THR A 79 9.81 -16.11 -14.21
CA THR A 79 8.72 -16.04 -13.22
C THR A 79 8.26 -14.61 -12.95
N LEU A 80 9.19 -13.65 -13.03
CA LEU A 80 8.88 -12.25 -12.84
C LEU A 80 8.09 -11.70 -14.04
N TRP A 81 7.07 -10.93 -13.78
CA TRP A 81 6.29 -10.26 -14.83
C TRP A 81 7.01 -9.02 -15.35
N TRP A 82 7.74 -9.21 -16.45
CA TRP A 82 8.49 -8.13 -17.10
C TRP A 82 7.57 -7.19 -17.88
N HIS A 83 7.62 -5.92 -17.57
CA HIS A 83 6.88 -4.87 -18.29
C HIS A 83 7.50 -3.50 -17.97
N LYS A 84 6.94 -2.41 -18.53
CA LYS A 84 7.45 -1.04 -18.35
C LYS A 84 7.64 -0.64 -16.87
N GLY A 85 6.84 -1.16 -15.95
CA GLY A 85 6.94 -0.88 -14.51
C GLY A 85 7.89 -1.82 -13.75
N ASN A 86 8.22 -2.98 -14.32
CA ASN A 86 9.15 -3.96 -13.75
C ASN A 86 10.36 -4.09 -14.69
N LYS A 87 11.30 -3.16 -14.56
CA LYS A 87 12.50 -3.09 -15.40
C LYS A 87 13.57 -4.03 -14.91
N GLY A 88 14.31 -4.63 -15.85
CA GLY A 88 15.49 -5.44 -15.57
C GLY A 88 16.75 -4.61 -15.44
N ILE A 89 17.71 -5.13 -14.69
CA ILE A 89 19.10 -4.66 -14.62
C ILE A 89 20.02 -5.88 -14.54
N SER A 90 21.17 -5.82 -15.21
CA SER A 90 22.11 -6.94 -15.22
C SER A 90 22.74 -7.20 -13.85
N GLU A 91 23.19 -8.44 -13.61
CA GLU A 91 23.97 -8.78 -12.40
C GLU A 91 25.28 -7.96 -12.32
N GLU A 92 25.88 -7.61 -13.46
CA GLU A 92 27.09 -6.78 -13.53
C GLU A 92 26.84 -5.37 -13.00
N HIS A 93 25.81 -4.68 -13.49
CA HIS A 93 25.43 -3.35 -13.03
C HIS A 93 25.01 -3.35 -11.55
N PHE A 94 24.27 -4.37 -11.13
CA PHE A 94 23.95 -4.54 -9.71
C PHE A 94 25.23 -4.66 -8.86
N ASN A 95 26.18 -5.52 -9.27
CA ASN A 95 27.44 -5.71 -8.55
C ASN A 95 28.30 -4.43 -8.52
N SER A 96 28.27 -3.62 -9.59
CA SER A 96 28.92 -2.30 -9.62
C SER A 96 28.41 -1.42 -8.48
N LEU A 97 27.09 -1.19 -8.40
CA LEU A 97 26.50 -0.35 -7.34
C LEU A 97 26.63 -1.01 -5.95
N PHE A 98 26.52 -2.33 -5.84
CA PHE A 98 26.70 -3.06 -4.58
C PHE A 98 28.12 -2.87 -4.01
N ASN A 99 29.15 -2.98 -4.85
CA ASN A 99 30.54 -2.75 -4.44
C ASN A 99 30.79 -1.29 -4.03
N LYS A 100 30.18 -0.32 -4.73
CA LYS A 100 30.18 1.09 -4.31
C LYS A 100 29.50 1.27 -2.95
N ALA A 101 28.38 0.59 -2.70
CA ALA A 101 27.69 0.61 -1.41
C ALA A 101 28.56 0.02 -0.28
N LEU A 102 29.24 -1.10 -0.52
CA LEU A 102 30.17 -1.67 0.45
C LEU A 102 31.28 -0.68 0.82
N LYS A 103 31.92 -0.05 -0.18
CA LYS A 103 32.97 0.95 0.05
C LYS A 103 32.44 2.21 0.73
N TYR A 104 31.23 2.64 0.41
CA TYR A 104 30.59 3.80 1.05
C TYR A 104 30.35 3.55 2.53
N MET A 105 29.85 2.36 2.87
CA MET A 105 29.57 1.95 4.25
C MET A 105 30.82 1.84 5.14
N GLU A 106 32.03 1.67 4.56
CA GLU A 106 33.29 1.65 5.35
C GLU A 106 33.52 2.96 6.12
N ASN A 107 32.96 4.09 5.66
CA ASN A 107 33.29 5.42 6.16
C ASN A 107 32.13 6.12 6.87
N ILE A 108 31.00 5.46 7.06
CA ILE A 108 29.80 6.00 7.74
C ILE A 108 29.40 5.13 8.94
N ASP A 109 28.69 5.72 9.88
CA ASP A 109 27.99 4.97 10.92
C ASP A 109 26.80 4.22 10.29
N LEU A 110 26.51 3.04 10.80
CA LEU A 110 25.43 2.19 10.32
C LEU A 110 24.40 1.93 11.41
N PHE A 111 23.13 2.09 11.08
CA PHE A 111 22.01 1.73 11.96
C PHE A 111 21.39 0.43 11.45
N VAL A 112 21.47 -0.62 12.25
CA VAL A 112 21.00 -1.97 11.91
C VAL A 112 19.74 -2.30 12.68
N ARG A 113 18.70 -2.74 11.98
CA ARG A 113 17.44 -3.19 12.54
C ARG A 113 17.10 -4.58 12.03
N ASP A 114 16.96 -5.55 12.94
CA ASP A 114 16.39 -6.85 12.66
C ASP A 114 14.90 -6.84 13.01
N ALA A 115 14.07 -7.32 12.10
CA ALA A 115 12.62 -7.29 12.21
C ALA A 115 11.97 -8.39 11.38
N TYR A 116 10.65 -8.47 11.42
CA TYR A 116 9.86 -9.35 10.54
C TYR A 116 8.93 -8.55 9.63
N VAL A 117 8.62 -9.13 8.48
CA VAL A 117 7.52 -8.72 7.61
C VAL A 117 6.47 -9.80 7.67
N GLY A 118 5.28 -9.43 8.14
CA GLY A 118 4.17 -10.35 8.38
C GLY A 118 4.02 -10.80 9.84
N SER A 119 2.81 -10.68 10.36
CA SER A 119 2.45 -11.07 11.72
C SER A 119 2.18 -12.58 11.89
N ALA A 120 1.99 -13.32 10.77
CA ALA A 120 1.78 -14.77 10.78
C ALA A 120 3.12 -15.52 10.85
N GLU A 121 3.41 -16.20 11.95
CA GLU A 121 4.70 -16.87 12.19
C GLU A 121 5.11 -17.84 11.06
N ALA A 122 4.16 -18.59 10.49
CA ALA A 122 4.41 -19.53 9.40
C ALA A 122 4.74 -18.84 8.06
N SER A 123 4.30 -17.60 7.88
CA SER A 123 4.36 -16.86 6.61
C SER A 123 5.27 -15.63 6.66
N ARG A 124 5.71 -15.23 7.87
CA ARG A 124 6.57 -14.04 8.05
C ARG A 124 7.97 -14.24 7.49
N MET A 125 8.56 -13.15 7.06
CA MET A 125 9.94 -13.11 6.56
C MET A 125 10.83 -12.31 7.51
N PRO A 126 11.89 -12.90 8.08
CA PRO A 126 12.89 -12.14 8.84
C PRO A 126 13.71 -11.26 7.87
N ILE A 127 13.83 -9.99 8.21
CA ILE A 127 14.58 -9.00 7.43
C ILE A 127 15.59 -8.25 8.30
N ARG A 128 16.57 -7.67 7.62
CA ARG A 128 17.50 -6.71 8.19
C ARG A 128 17.44 -5.41 7.40
N VAL A 129 17.32 -4.29 8.09
CA VAL A 129 17.46 -2.95 7.51
C VAL A 129 18.76 -2.35 8.00
N ILE A 130 19.63 -1.96 7.08
CA ILE A 130 20.88 -1.26 7.33
C ILE A 130 20.72 0.13 6.74
N SER A 131 20.68 1.15 7.57
CA SER A 131 20.46 2.53 7.14
C SER A 131 21.60 3.46 7.55
N GLU A 132 21.82 4.47 6.71
CA GLU A 132 22.75 5.56 6.95
C GLU A 132 22.24 6.52 8.05
N TYR A 133 20.92 6.79 8.06
CA TYR A 133 20.30 7.72 9.00
C TYR A 133 19.60 7.00 10.16
N ALA A 134 19.69 7.58 11.36
CA ALA A 134 19.00 7.09 12.53
C ALA A 134 17.48 7.12 12.37
N TRP A 135 16.94 8.20 11.76
CA TRP A 135 15.49 8.32 11.56
C TRP A 135 14.92 7.25 10.61
N HIS A 136 15.69 6.77 9.61
CA HIS A 136 15.27 5.62 8.81
C HIS A 136 15.16 4.34 9.63
N ASN A 137 15.96 4.21 10.67
CA ASN A 137 15.87 3.07 11.58
C ASN A 137 14.67 3.19 12.53
N ILE A 138 14.24 4.43 12.90
CA ILE A 138 12.96 4.67 13.59
C ILE A 138 11.80 4.30 12.64
N PHE A 139 11.87 4.73 11.38
CA PHE A 139 10.87 4.37 10.36
C PHE A 139 10.76 2.85 10.23
N ALA A 140 11.88 2.13 10.09
CA ALA A 140 11.90 0.68 10.01
C ALA A 140 11.34 0.02 11.29
N ARG A 141 11.62 0.59 12.49
CA ARG A 141 11.06 0.15 13.75
C ARG A 141 9.54 0.30 13.80
N ASN A 142 9.00 1.39 13.24
CA ASN A 142 7.57 1.62 13.17
C ASN A 142 6.89 0.68 12.17
N MET A 143 7.49 0.52 10.98
CA MET A 143 6.84 -0.15 9.86
C MET A 143 6.98 -1.67 9.86
N PHE A 144 8.05 -2.22 10.45
CA PHE A 144 8.26 -3.66 10.48
C PHE A 144 7.99 -4.22 11.88
N ILE A 145 7.55 -5.48 11.92
CA ILE A 145 7.18 -6.15 13.16
C ILE A 145 8.43 -6.44 13.98
N GLN A 146 8.46 -5.96 15.21
CA GLN A 146 9.59 -6.14 16.10
C GLN A 146 9.62 -7.58 16.65
N PRO A 147 10.81 -8.19 16.76
CA PRO A 147 10.95 -9.54 17.31
C PRO A 147 10.59 -9.59 18.78
N LYS A 148 10.03 -10.70 19.22
CA LYS A 148 9.85 -11.01 20.63
C LYS A 148 11.22 -11.10 21.33
N GLU A 149 11.26 -10.93 22.65
CA GLU A 149 12.51 -10.88 23.41
C GLU A 149 13.37 -12.13 23.20
N GLU A 150 12.77 -13.30 23.22
CA GLU A 150 13.42 -14.59 23.02
C GLU A 150 14.00 -14.80 21.61
N GLU A 151 13.49 -14.05 20.62
CA GLU A 151 13.93 -14.16 19.21
C GLU A 151 15.09 -13.21 18.88
N ARG A 152 15.24 -12.12 19.64
CA ARG A 152 16.06 -10.94 19.27
C ARG A 152 17.47 -11.23 18.82
N THR A 153 18.17 -12.19 19.44
CA THR A 153 19.57 -12.47 19.12
C THR A 153 19.75 -13.58 18.08
N SER A 154 18.68 -14.31 17.73
CA SER A 154 18.72 -15.51 16.90
C SER A 154 18.21 -15.30 15.48
N ILE A 155 17.76 -14.09 15.13
CA ILE A 155 17.24 -13.78 13.79
C ILE A 155 18.33 -13.96 12.74
N VAL A 156 18.04 -14.80 11.74
CA VAL A 156 18.82 -14.90 10.51
C VAL A 156 18.00 -14.22 9.40
N PRO A 157 18.42 -13.04 8.91
CA PRO A 157 17.67 -12.30 7.91
C PRO A 157 17.60 -13.08 6.60
N GLN A 158 16.40 -13.25 6.07
CA GLN A 158 16.17 -13.82 4.74
C GLN A 158 16.29 -12.78 3.63
N PHE A 159 16.11 -11.50 3.98
CA PHE A 159 16.32 -10.39 3.07
C PHE A 159 16.98 -9.21 3.81
N THR A 160 17.87 -8.49 3.12
CA THR A 160 18.52 -7.30 3.69
C THR A 160 18.21 -6.07 2.84
N VAL A 161 17.78 -4.99 3.49
CA VAL A 161 17.62 -3.66 2.87
C VAL A 161 18.84 -2.81 3.25
N ILE A 162 19.56 -2.35 2.25
CA ILE A 162 20.66 -1.39 2.39
C ILE A 162 20.16 -0.04 1.93
N PHE A 163 20.00 0.92 2.86
CA PHE A 163 19.37 2.20 2.63
C PHE A 163 20.36 3.35 2.85
N LEU A 164 20.89 3.86 1.74
CA LEU A 164 22.01 4.81 1.71
C LEU A 164 21.63 6.07 0.90
N PRO A 165 20.94 7.04 1.48
CA PRO A 165 20.55 8.28 0.78
C PRO A 165 21.72 9.08 0.22
N GLY A 166 22.86 9.08 0.91
CA GLY A 166 24.06 9.80 0.49
C GLY A 166 24.82 9.11 -0.64
N LEU A 167 24.62 7.81 -0.87
CA LEU A 167 25.18 7.10 -2.03
C LEU A 167 24.41 7.46 -3.28
N LYS A 168 25.11 7.87 -4.33
CA LYS A 168 24.52 8.14 -5.64
C LYS A 168 24.96 7.11 -6.65
N ALA A 169 24.02 6.60 -7.43
CA ALA A 169 24.30 5.77 -8.57
C ALA A 169 24.84 6.62 -9.73
N ASP A 170 25.65 6.01 -10.57
CA ASP A 170 26.09 6.59 -11.83
C ASP A 170 25.44 5.82 -13.00
N PRO A 171 24.52 6.44 -13.75
CA PRO A 171 23.85 5.77 -14.86
C PRO A 171 24.79 5.11 -15.88
N ALA A 172 25.96 5.69 -16.09
CA ALA A 172 26.92 5.19 -17.07
C ALA A 172 27.60 3.88 -16.63
N THR A 173 27.82 3.70 -15.34
CA THR A 173 28.55 2.53 -14.80
C THR A 173 27.64 1.55 -14.08
N ASP A 174 26.52 2.01 -13.54
CA ASP A 174 25.61 1.20 -12.74
C ASP A 174 24.33 0.83 -13.52
N GLY A 175 24.16 1.30 -14.76
CA GLY A 175 23.02 0.98 -15.62
C GLY A 175 21.68 1.48 -15.13
N THR A 176 21.67 2.46 -14.20
CA THR A 176 20.48 3.04 -13.61
C THR A 176 19.88 4.14 -14.49
N ALA A 177 18.64 4.58 -14.20
CA ALA A 177 18.01 5.65 -14.96
C ALA A 177 18.46 7.05 -14.50
N SER A 178 18.89 7.17 -13.24
CA SER A 178 19.33 8.43 -12.62
C SER A 178 20.33 8.15 -11.49
N GLU A 179 20.71 9.19 -10.73
CA GLU A 179 21.51 9.04 -9.49
C GLU A 179 20.76 8.28 -8.37
N THR A 180 19.46 8.06 -8.53
CA THR A 180 18.65 7.28 -7.61
C THR A 180 18.52 5.85 -8.11
N ALA A 181 18.59 4.88 -7.21
CA ALA A 181 18.43 3.47 -7.55
C ALA A 181 17.73 2.68 -6.43
N ILE A 182 16.72 1.93 -6.81
CA ILE A 182 16.07 0.92 -5.97
C ILE A 182 16.25 -0.43 -6.66
N LEU A 183 17.28 -1.18 -6.27
CA LEU A 183 17.65 -2.44 -6.90
C LEU A 183 17.21 -3.62 -6.04
N ILE A 184 16.43 -4.54 -6.60
CA ILE A 184 15.95 -5.75 -5.90
C ILE A 184 16.64 -6.97 -6.51
N ASN A 185 17.45 -7.66 -5.72
CA ASN A 185 18.13 -8.90 -6.11
C ASN A 185 17.59 -10.07 -5.29
N PHE A 186 16.80 -10.93 -5.90
CA PHE A 186 16.21 -12.11 -5.25
C PHE A 186 17.25 -13.19 -4.95
N LYS A 187 18.23 -13.40 -5.83
CA LYS A 187 19.31 -14.39 -5.66
C LYS A 187 20.22 -14.04 -4.48
N LYS A 188 20.66 -12.78 -4.38
CA LYS A 188 21.47 -12.28 -3.24
C LYS A 188 20.59 -11.94 -2.01
N ARG A 189 19.28 -11.86 -2.17
CA ARG A 189 18.33 -11.45 -1.12
C ARG A 189 18.63 -10.07 -0.53
N VAL A 190 18.91 -9.12 -1.42
CA VAL A 190 19.29 -7.76 -1.07
C VAL A 190 18.43 -6.76 -1.84
N VAL A 191 17.99 -5.72 -1.14
CA VAL A 191 17.50 -4.47 -1.73
C VAL A 191 18.52 -3.38 -1.48
N ILE A 192 18.90 -2.64 -2.51
CA ILE A 192 19.72 -1.42 -2.38
C ILE A 192 18.82 -0.22 -2.69
N ILE A 193 18.80 0.75 -1.78
CA ILE A 193 18.15 2.05 -1.98
C ILE A 193 19.25 3.11 -1.88
N ALA A 194 19.55 3.77 -2.99
CA ALA A 194 20.57 4.79 -3.10
C ALA A 194 19.96 6.09 -3.65
N GLY A 195 20.46 7.25 -3.21
CA GLY A 195 20.08 8.57 -3.73
C GLY A 195 18.66 9.05 -3.39
N SER A 196 17.94 8.34 -2.52
CA SER A 196 16.63 8.73 -2.00
C SER A 196 16.63 8.64 -0.48
N ALA A 197 16.06 9.63 0.19
CA ALA A 197 15.82 9.58 1.64
C ALA A 197 14.35 9.30 1.98
N TYR A 198 13.46 9.12 1.00
CA TYR A 198 12.04 8.84 1.23
C TYR A 198 11.85 7.46 1.88
N GLY A 199 11.42 7.42 3.15
CA GLY A 199 11.32 6.18 3.94
C GLY A 199 10.41 5.14 3.31
N GLY A 200 9.35 5.58 2.63
CA GLY A 200 8.42 4.71 1.92
C GLY A 200 9.05 3.81 0.85
N GLU A 201 10.29 4.08 0.40
CA GLU A 201 10.98 3.17 -0.53
C GLU A 201 11.32 1.84 0.13
N SER A 202 11.82 1.84 1.39
CA SER A 202 12.16 0.61 2.11
C SER A 202 10.94 -0.28 2.34
N LYS A 203 9.83 0.33 2.80
CA LYS A 203 8.54 -0.33 2.98
C LYS A 203 8.06 -0.99 1.68
N LYS A 204 7.99 -0.20 0.60
CA LYS A 204 7.41 -0.66 -0.68
C LYS A 204 8.32 -1.62 -1.45
N ALA A 205 9.64 -1.51 -1.29
CA ALA A 205 10.56 -2.48 -1.85
C ALA A 205 10.36 -3.87 -1.20
N ILE A 206 10.23 -3.92 0.12
CA ILE A 206 9.96 -5.18 0.85
C ILE A 206 8.56 -5.70 0.53
N PHE A 207 7.54 -4.85 0.42
CA PHE A 207 6.22 -5.28 -0.07
C PHE A 207 6.30 -5.92 -1.46
N THR A 208 7.11 -5.35 -2.36
CA THR A 208 7.35 -5.95 -3.69
C THR A 208 8.05 -7.31 -3.59
N VAL A 209 8.98 -7.48 -2.66
CA VAL A 209 9.61 -8.78 -2.37
C VAL A 209 8.57 -9.80 -1.88
N MET A 210 7.68 -9.41 -0.96
CA MET A 210 6.60 -10.30 -0.47
C MET A 210 5.64 -10.66 -1.61
N ASN A 211 5.32 -9.70 -2.49
CA ASN A 211 4.47 -9.92 -3.67
C ASN A 211 5.08 -10.87 -4.73
N TYR A 212 6.38 -11.10 -4.68
CA TYR A 212 7.03 -12.15 -5.47
C TYR A 212 7.03 -13.48 -4.73
N MET A 213 7.51 -13.48 -3.48
CA MET A 213 7.86 -14.72 -2.78
C MET A 213 6.65 -15.49 -2.26
N LEU A 214 5.65 -14.82 -1.70
CA LEU A 214 4.52 -15.49 -1.04
C LEU A 214 3.49 -16.09 -2.02
N PRO A 215 3.14 -15.43 -3.15
CA PRO A 215 2.20 -16.05 -4.11
C PRO A 215 2.74 -17.32 -4.75
N LEU A 216 4.06 -17.45 -4.88
CA LEU A 216 4.71 -18.70 -5.33
C LEU A 216 4.53 -19.85 -4.32
N LYS A 217 4.24 -19.53 -3.05
CA LYS A 217 3.91 -20.49 -1.98
C LYS A 217 2.39 -20.64 -1.77
N GLY A 218 1.55 -20.08 -2.64
CA GLY A 218 0.10 -20.13 -2.53
C GLY A 218 -0.53 -19.19 -1.51
N ILE A 219 0.21 -18.20 -1.01
CA ILE A 219 -0.27 -17.17 -0.08
C ILE A 219 -0.61 -15.92 -0.89
N LEU A 220 -1.86 -15.45 -0.79
CA LEU A 220 -2.27 -14.23 -1.46
C LEU A 220 -1.71 -13.00 -0.74
N THR A 221 -1.00 -12.16 -1.48
CA THR A 221 -0.54 -10.85 -1.01
C THR A 221 -1.40 -9.74 -1.57
N MET A 222 -1.69 -8.72 -0.77
CA MET A 222 -2.72 -7.74 -1.06
C MET A 222 -2.32 -6.32 -0.65
N HIS A 223 -2.50 -5.36 -1.53
CA HIS A 223 -2.47 -3.94 -1.22
C HIS A 223 -3.88 -3.49 -0.80
N CYS A 224 -4.22 -3.73 0.44
CA CYS A 224 -5.54 -3.46 1.00
C CYS A 224 -5.46 -3.15 2.50
N SER A 225 -6.47 -2.49 3.04
CA SER A 225 -6.71 -2.46 4.49
C SER A 225 -7.51 -3.70 4.91
N ALA A 226 -7.40 -4.08 6.18
CA ALA A 226 -8.18 -5.17 6.76
C ALA A 226 -8.68 -4.81 8.16
N ASN A 227 -9.91 -5.22 8.47
CA ASN A 227 -10.49 -5.09 9.80
C ASN A 227 -11.33 -6.31 10.18
N VAL A 228 -11.69 -6.42 11.45
CA VAL A 228 -12.55 -7.49 11.97
C VAL A 228 -13.70 -6.89 12.78
N GLY A 229 -14.91 -7.37 12.54
CA GLY A 229 -16.11 -6.96 13.29
C GLY A 229 -16.21 -7.61 14.65
N ALA A 230 -17.13 -7.13 15.48
CA ALA A 230 -17.47 -7.73 16.78
C ALA A 230 -18.04 -9.15 16.64
N ASP A 231 -18.59 -9.47 15.47
CA ASP A 231 -19.07 -10.79 15.06
C ASP A 231 -17.94 -11.79 14.71
N GLY A 232 -16.69 -11.34 14.77
CA GLY A 232 -15.51 -12.13 14.39
C GLY A 232 -15.28 -12.22 12.88
N HIS A 233 -16.02 -11.50 12.03
CA HIS A 233 -15.86 -11.54 10.59
C HIS A 233 -14.88 -10.48 10.09
N SER A 234 -13.83 -10.92 9.37
CA SER A 234 -12.88 -10.02 8.72
C SER A 234 -13.43 -9.50 7.39
N ALA A 235 -12.98 -8.28 7.04
CA ALA A 235 -13.24 -7.65 5.76
C ALA A 235 -11.95 -7.05 5.18
N LEU A 236 -11.82 -7.11 3.86
CA LEU A 236 -10.71 -6.52 3.10
C LEU A 236 -11.21 -5.32 2.30
N PHE A 237 -10.40 -4.26 2.26
CA PHE A 237 -10.72 -3.03 1.55
C PHE A 237 -9.59 -2.71 0.57
N PHE A 238 -9.83 -2.97 -0.70
CA PHE A 238 -8.94 -2.56 -1.79
C PHE A 238 -9.35 -1.20 -2.31
N GLY A 239 -8.39 -0.39 -2.71
CA GLY A 239 -8.65 0.91 -3.31
C GLY A 239 -7.37 1.71 -3.46
N LEU A 240 -7.37 2.60 -4.44
CA LEU A 240 -6.27 3.53 -4.70
C LEU A 240 -6.36 4.76 -3.78
N SER A 241 -5.33 5.60 -3.80
CA SER A 241 -5.33 6.86 -3.05
C SER A 241 -6.57 7.71 -3.42
N GLY A 242 -7.26 8.26 -2.41
CA GLY A 242 -8.44 9.10 -2.61
C GLY A 242 -9.78 8.35 -2.73
N THR A 243 -9.78 7.02 -2.79
CA THR A 243 -11.04 6.23 -2.82
C THR A 243 -11.69 6.05 -1.46
N GLY A 244 -11.04 6.48 -0.37
CA GLY A 244 -11.56 6.36 0.99
C GLY A 244 -11.15 5.09 1.73
N LYS A 245 -10.13 4.35 1.25
CA LYS A 245 -9.67 3.10 1.86
C LYS A 245 -9.45 3.22 3.36
N THR A 246 -8.59 4.13 3.82
CA THR A 246 -8.27 4.34 5.24
C THR A 246 -9.50 4.78 6.03
N THR A 247 -10.26 5.77 5.52
CA THR A 247 -11.45 6.33 6.20
C THR A 247 -12.58 5.31 6.38
N LEU A 248 -12.77 4.40 5.41
CA LEU A 248 -13.85 3.42 5.45
C LEU A 248 -13.45 2.14 6.21
N SER A 249 -12.18 1.76 6.19
CA SER A 249 -11.68 0.61 6.97
C SER A 249 -11.48 0.92 8.45
N ALA A 250 -11.29 2.20 8.81
CA ALA A 250 -11.06 2.67 10.19
C ALA A 250 -12.37 2.91 10.98
N ASP A 251 -13.37 2.04 10.82
CA ASP A 251 -14.61 2.10 11.62
C ASP A 251 -14.28 1.85 13.11
N PRO A 252 -14.68 2.74 14.03
CA PRO A 252 -14.39 2.58 15.46
C PRO A 252 -15.05 1.33 16.09
N LYS A 253 -16.06 0.77 15.44
CA LYS A 253 -16.76 -0.45 15.89
C LYS A 253 -16.08 -1.74 15.42
N ARG A 254 -15.04 -1.64 14.58
CA ARG A 254 -14.31 -2.78 14.04
C ARG A 254 -12.84 -2.70 14.46
N GLY A 255 -12.22 -3.84 14.77
CA GLY A 255 -10.80 -3.91 15.07
C GLY A 255 -9.95 -3.74 13.82
N LEU A 256 -9.01 -2.79 13.78
CA LEU A 256 -8.08 -2.60 12.68
C LEU A 256 -7.00 -3.69 12.71
N ILE A 257 -6.90 -4.51 11.67
CA ILE A 257 -5.80 -5.47 11.48
C ILE A 257 -4.59 -4.75 10.87
N GLY A 258 -4.83 -3.91 9.87
CA GLY A 258 -3.83 -3.05 9.24
C GLY A 258 -4.48 -2.16 8.16
N ASP A 259 -3.75 -1.13 7.74
CA ASP A 259 -4.31 -0.08 6.87
C ASP A 259 -3.86 -0.17 5.41
N ASP A 260 -2.84 -1.01 5.05
CA ASP A 260 -2.25 -0.93 3.70
C ASP A 260 -1.79 -2.26 3.08
N GLU A 261 -1.09 -3.15 3.79
CA GLU A 261 -0.42 -4.33 3.21
C GLU A 261 -0.71 -5.60 4.00
N HIS A 262 -1.29 -6.61 3.35
CA HIS A 262 -1.71 -7.86 4.00
C HIS A 262 -1.37 -9.10 3.21
N GLY A 263 -1.28 -10.22 3.93
CA GLY A 263 -1.29 -11.57 3.38
C GLY A 263 -2.55 -12.33 3.79
N TRP A 264 -2.96 -13.28 2.97
CA TRP A 264 -4.03 -14.21 3.27
C TRP A 264 -3.53 -15.64 3.07
N ASP A 265 -3.17 -16.30 4.17
CA ASP A 265 -2.69 -17.67 4.20
C ASP A 265 -3.80 -18.69 4.51
N ASN A 266 -3.45 -19.86 5.01
CA ASN A 266 -4.41 -20.92 5.35
C ASN A 266 -5.10 -20.70 6.69
N ASP A 267 -4.61 -19.81 7.52
CA ASP A 267 -5.13 -19.55 8.88
C ASP A 267 -5.92 -18.23 8.96
N GLY A 268 -5.90 -17.41 7.90
CA GLY A 268 -6.63 -16.15 7.85
C GLY A 268 -5.85 -15.03 7.21
N VAL A 269 -6.27 -13.79 7.48
CA VAL A 269 -5.59 -12.57 7.04
C VAL A 269 -4.59 -12.10 8.08
N PHE A 270 -3.45 -11.59 7.65
CA PHE A 270 -2.41 -11.06 8.52
C PHE A 270 -1.77 -9.81 7.95
N ASN A 271 -1.42 -8.87 8.82
CA ASN A 271 -0.73 -7.65 8.43
C ASN A 271 0.75 -7.92 8.13
N PHE A 272 1.30 -7.26 7.12
CA PHE A 272 2.75 -7.28 6.85
C PHE A 272 3.51 -6.31 7.75
N GLU A 273 2.83 -5.31 8.26
CA GLU A 273 3.43 -4.14 8.91
C GLU A 273 3.14 -4.11 10.41
N GLY A 274 4.09 -3.57 11.18
CA GLY A 274 3.92 -3.26 12.60
C GLY A 274 3.38 -1.85 12.87
N GLY A 275 3.08 -1.09 11.83
CA GLY A 275 2.62 0.29 11.94
C GLY A 275 1.89 0.79 10.71
N CYS A 276 1.60 2.09 10.71
CA CYS A 276 0.89 2.79 9.63
C CYS A 276 1.75 3.88 9.01
N TYR A 277 1.52 4.14 7.71
CA TYR A 277 2.21 5.19 6.95
C TYR A 277 1.20 6.08 6.24
N ALA A 278 0.62 7.02 6.99
CA ALA A 278 -0.48 7.85 6.54
C ALA A 278 -0.05 9.11 5.79
N LYS A 279 -0.84 9.54 4.80
CA LYS A 279 -0.75 10.87 4.21
C LYS A 279 -1.40 11.86 5.17
N VAL A 280 -0.71 12.98 5.50
CA VAL A 280 -1.17 13.92 6.53
C VAL A 280 -1.35 15.36 6.04
N ILE A 281 -1.21 15.62 4.74
CA ILE A 281 -1.59 16.92 4.18
C ILE A 281 -3.09 17.15 4.34
N LYS A 282 -3.47 18.31 4.85
CA LYS A 282 -4.87 18.70 5.11
C LYS A 282 -5.63 17.69 5.99
N LEU A 283 -4.93 17.05 6.92
CA LEU A 283 -5.51 16.07 7.83
C LEU A 283 -6.48 16.76 8.80
N SER A 284 -7.77 16.42 8.70
CA SER A 284 -8.79 16.97 9.58
C SER A 284 -8.82 16.23 10.92
N LYS A 285 -8.72 16.99 12.01
CA LYS A 285 -8.86 16.48 13.37
C LYS A 285 -10.26 15.88 13.63
N GLU A 286 -11.28 16.47 13.02
CA GLU A 286 -12.67 16.06 13.18
C GLU A 286 -12.99 14.81 12.38
N ALA A 287 -12.45 14.70 11.15
CA ALA A 287 -12.71 13.56 10.26
C ALA A 287 -11.88 12.33 10.64
N GLU A 288 -10.62 12.53 11.04
CA GLU A 288 -9.65 11.45 11.31
C GLU A 288 -8.89 11.70 12.65
N PRO A 289 -9.62 11.79 13.78
CA PRO A 289 -9.04 12.20 15.07
C PRO A 289 -7.92 11.27 15.56
N LYS A 290 -8.01 9.97 15.26
CA LYS A 290 -7.00 8.99 15.64
C LYS A 290 -5.68 9.23 14.92
N ILE A 291 -5.70 9.38 13.59
CA ILE A 291 -4.51 9.67 12.79
C ILE A 291 -3.94 11.04 13.18
N TYR A 292 -4.81 12.04 13.37
CA TYR A 292 -4.37 13.36 13.82
C TYR A 292 -3.62 13.30 15.15
N SER A 293 -4.11 12.52 16.12
CA SER A 293 -3.44 12.39 17.42
C SER A 293 -2.03 11.80 17.33
N THR A 294 -1.79 10.90 16.37
CA THR A 294 -0.46 10.30 16.17
C THR A 294 0.58 11.30 15.70
N THR A 295 0.19 12.33 14.94
CA THR A 295 1.12 13.36 14.44
C THR A 295 1.75 14.21 15.55
N HIS A 296 1.19 14.18 16.75
CA HIS A 296 1.64 14.93 17.93
C HIS A 296 2.22 14.00 19.02
N ARG A 297 2.73 12.83 18.64
CA ARG A 297 3.15 11.82 19.60
C ARG A 297 4.60 11.39 19.37
N PHE A 298 5.38 11.26 20.46
CA PHE A 298 6.72 10.67 20.45
C PHE A 298 6.69 9.27 19.81
N GLY A 299 7.69 8.95 19.00
CA GLY A 299 7.75 7.71 18.20
C GLY A 299 7.24 7.87 16.77
N THR A 300 6.50 8.94 16.46
CA THR A 300 6.06 9.26 15.10
C THR A 300 7.16 9.97 14.32
N ILE A 301 7.39 9.53 13.08
CA ILE A 301 8.19 10.26 12.08
C ILE A 301 7.25 11.00 11.14
N LEU A 302 7.51 12.29 10.95
CA LEU A 302 6.79 13.16 10.02
C LEU A 302 7.71 13.53 8.87
N GLU A 303 7.45 13.01 7.68
CA GLU A 303 8.23 13.34 6.49
C GLU A 303 7.67 14.58 5.79
N ASN A 304 8.52 15.59 5.63
CA ASN A 304 8.25 16.84 4.89
C ASN A 304 7.08 17.67 5.43
N VAL A 305 6.71 17.48 6.71
CA VAL A 305 5.71 18.30 7.38
C VAL A 305 6.36 19.60 7.86
N VAL A 306 5.77 20.73 7.49
CA VAL A 306 6.19 22.05 7.94
C VAL A 306 5.79 22.28 9.40
N PHE A 307 6.62 22.99 10.15
CA PHE A 307 6.34 23.38 11.53
C PHE A 307 6.88 24.81 11.79
N ASP A 308 6.29 25.48 12.76
CA ASP A 308 6.76 26.80 13.21
C ASP A 308 7.98 26.61 14.12
N GLU A 309 9.10 27.25 13.79
CA GLU A 309 10.39 27.07 14.49
C GLU A 309 10.35 27.54 15.95
N ASN A 310 9.54 28.55 16.27
CA ASN A 310 9.46 29.10 17.63
C ASN A 310 8.54 28.29 18.54
N THR A 311 7.36 27.93 18.04
CA THR A 311 6.33 27.22 18.81
C THR A 311 6.41 25.72 18.65
N ARG A 312 7.17 25.22 17.67
CA ARG A 312 7.25 23.80 17.29
C ARG A 312 5.93 23.18 16.83
N LYS A 313 4.90 24.00 16.58
CA LYS A 313 3.59 23.53 16.13
C LYS A 313 3.62 23.12 14.66
N LEU A 314 2.95 22.03 14.35
CA LEU A 314 2.83 21.50 12.98
C LEU A 314 1.87 22.37 12.14
N ASP A 315 2.22 22.54 10.88
CA ASP A 315 1.33 23.06 9.83
C ASP A 315 1.02 21.92 8.85
N LEU A 316 -0.07 21.20 9.13
CA LEU A 316 -0.52 20.09 8.29
C LEU A 316 -1.22 20.55 7.01
N ASP A 317 -1.54 21.84 6.88
CA ASP A 317 -2.17 22.40 5.68
C ASP A 317 -1.13 22.87 4.65
N SER A 318 0.11 23.04 5.09
CA SER A 318 1.19 23.54 4.24
C SER A 318 1.67 22.51 3.23
N ALA A 319 1.62 22.87 1.96
CA ALA A 319 2.24 22.15 0.85
C ALA A 319 3.58 22.80 0.40
N ALA A 320 4.20 23.63 1.24
CA ALA A 320 5.41 24.38 0.86
C ALA A 320 6.58 23.47 0.44
N ILE A 321 6.70 22.28 1.04
CA ILE A 321 7.70 21.28 0.65
C ILE A 321 7.07 20.34 -0.38
N THR A 322 5.90 19.77 -0.07
CA THR A 322 5.19 18.80 -0.92
C THR A 322 3.76 18.60 -0.45
N GLU A 323 2.87 18.18 -1.36
CA GLU A 323 1.54 17.64 -0.99
C GLU A 323 1.60 16.20 -0.49
N ASN A 324 2.76 15.54 -0.53
CA ASN A 324 2.95 14.16 -0.09
C ASN A 324 3.58 14.08 1.30
N THR A 325 3.10 14.90 2.24
CA THR A 325 3.51 14.81 3.65
C THR A 325 3.04 13.49 4.25
N ARG A 326 3.89 12.85 5.06
CA ARG A 326 3.62 11.51 5.62
C ARG A 326 3.89 11.45 7.11
N ALA A 327 3.15 10.58 7.80
CA ALA A 327 3.44 10.17 9.17
C ALA A 327 3.60 8.65 9.23
N SER A 328 4.72 8.16 9.78
CA SER A 328 4.88 6.76 10.16
C SER A 328 4.81 6.63 11.68
N TYR A 329 4.00 5.69 12.15
CA TYR A 329 3.79 5.45 13.58
C TYR A 329 3.45 3.98 13.84
N PRO A 330 3.74 3.44 15.05
CA PRO A 330 3.38 2.07 15.42
C PRO A 330 1.86 1.85 15.40
N LEU A 331 1.42 0.67 14.99
CA LEU A 331 0.00 0.31 14.97
C LEU A 331 -0.66 0.42 16.35
N THR A 332 0.12 0.22 17.42
CA THR A 332 -0.32 0.37 18.83
C THR A 332 -0.75 1.79 19.19
N PHE A 333 -0.53 2.79 18.32
CA PHE A 333 -1.06 4.14 18.51
C PHE A 333 -2.54 4.26 18.15
N ILE A 334 -3.10 3.26 17.50
CA ILE A 334 -4.51 3.18 17.11
C ILE A 334 -5.25 2.31 18.13
N ASP A 335 -6.13 2.92 18.92
CA ASP A 335 -6.78 2.29 20.08
C ASP A 335 -7.58 1.02 19.76
N ASN A 336 -8.17 0.94 18.55
CA ASN A 336 -8.92 -0.23 18.10
C ASN A 336 -8.10 -1.17 17.19
N ALA A 337 -6.77 -1.06 17.20
CA ALA A 337 -5.93 -2.01 16.51
C ALA A 337 -6.02 -3.41 17.16
N VAL A 338 -6.06 -4.45 16.33
CA VAL A 338 -6.03 -5.84 16.79
C VAL A 338 -4.61 -6.19 17.27
N PRO A 339 -4.40 -6.54 18.54
CA PRO A 339 -3.05 -6.75 19.08
C PRO A 339 -2.24 -7.85 18.37
N SER A 340 -2.92 -8.87 17.81
CA SER A 340 -2.27 -9.95 17.05
C SER A 340 -1.92 -9.55 15.62
N GLU A 341 -2.42 -8.40 15.14
CA GLU A 341 -2.31 -7.97 13.73
C GLU A 341 -2.79 -9.03 12.73
N ARG A 342 -3.71 -9.90 13.18
CA ARG A 342 -4.30 -11.03 12.43
C ARG A 342 -5.80 -11.06 12.60
N GLY A 343 -6.49 -11.64 11.60
CA GLY A 343 -7.91 -11.90 11.65
C GLY A 343 -8.27 -13.23 10.99
N PRO A 344 -9.47 -13.75 11.25
CA PRO A 344 -10.00 -14.92 10.57
C PRO A 344 -10.12 -14.69 9.05
N HIS A 345 -10.48 -15.75 8.32
CA HIS A 345 -10.69 -15.63 6.88
C HIS A 345 -11.73 -14.54 6.57
N PRO A 346 -11.44 -13.63 5.64
CA PRO A 346 -12.39 -12.60 5.23
C PRO A 346 -13.65 -13.20 4.62
N VAL A 347 -14.80 -12.70 5.05
CA VAL A 347 -16.11 -13.03 4.47
C VAL A 347 -16.64 -11.94 3.54
N ASN A 348 -16.05 -10.76 3.60
CA ASN A 348 -16.34 -9.64 2.72
C ASN A 348 -15.07 -9.05 2.10
N ILE A 349 -15.12 -8.82 0.80
CA ILE A 349 -14.07 -8.15 0.02
C ILE A 349 -14.70 -6.92 -0.62
N ILE A 350 -14.13 -5.76 -0.34
CA ILE A 350 -14.63 -4.46 -0.78
C ILE A 350 -13.64 -3.86 -1.77
N PHE A 351 -14.06 -3.64 -3.00
CA PHE A 351 -13.34 -2.86 -3.99
C PHE A 351 -13.86 -1.44 -3.98
N LEU A 352 -13.04 -0.50 -3.51
CA LEU A 352 -13.36 0.92 -3.48
C LEU A 352 -12.92 1.56 -4.79
N THR A 353 -13.84 2.27 -5.43
CA THR A 353 -13.54 3.08 -6.61
C THR A 353 -14.05 4.51 -6.40
N TYR A 354 -13.44 5.47 -7.08
CA TYR A 354 -13.98 6.81 -7.24
C TYR A 354 -14.37 6.95 -8.72
N ASP A 355 -15.66 6.88 -9.02
CA ASP A 355 -16.15 7.13 -10.37
C ASP A 355 -16.41 8.63 -10.57
N ALA A 356 -15.65 9.27 -11.45
CA ALA A 356 -15.81 10.68 -11.79
C ALA A 356 -16.79 10.91 -12.97
N PHE A 357 -17.34 9.84 -13.53
CA PHE A 357 -18.29 9.90 -14.63
C PHE A 357 -19.74 9.80 -14.17
N GLY A 358 -19.96 9.36 -12.93
CA GLY A 358 -21.28 9.25 -12.31
C GLY A 358 -22.16 8.14 -12.90
N VAL A 359 -21.53 7.09 -13.44
CA VAL A 359 -22.21 5.97 -14.13
C VAL A 359 -22.20 4.67 -13.34
N LEU A 360 -21.26 4.48 -12.42
CA LEU A 360 -21.23 3.29 -11.58
C LEU A 360 -22.18 3.40 -10.38
N PRO A 361 -22.85 2.30 -9.99
CA PRO A 361 -23.72 2.29 -8.82
C PRO A 361 -22.92 2.53 -7.53
N PRO A 362 -23.56 3.10 -6.49
CA PRO A 362 -22.93 3.31 -5.18
C PRO A 362 -22.42 2.02 -4.54
N ILE A 363 -23.13 0.91 -4.76
CA ILE A 363 -22.70 -0.44 -4.37
C ILE A 363 -23.25 -1.47 -5.35
N SER A 364 -22.45 -2.51 -5.61
CA SER A 364 -22.88 -3.69 -6.35
C SER A 364 -22.18 -4.95 -5.86
N ARG A 365 -22.87 -6.08 -5.93
CA ARG A 365 -22.30 -7.39 -5.68
C ARG A 365 -21.68 -7.94 -6.97
N LEU A 366 -20.50 -8.52 -6.85
CA LEU A 366 -19.75 -9.08 -7.97
C LEU A 366 -19.78 -10.62 -7.92
N SER A 367 -19.91 -11.26 -9.09
CA SER A 367 -19.56 -12.68 -9.21
C SER A 367 -18.05 -12.87 -8.99
N LYS A 368 -17.59 -14.11 -8.81
CA LYS A 368 -16.17 -14.41 -8.64
C LYS A 368 -15.35 -14.00 -9.86
N GLU A 369 -15.86 -14.22 -11.05
CA GLU A 369 -15.24 -13.86 -12.33
C GLU A 369 -15.18 -12.34 -12.49
N GLN A 370 -16.25 -11.64 -12.15
CA GLN A 370 -16.29 -10.17 -12.13
C GLN A 370 -15.32 -9.62 -11.10
N ALA A 371 -15.23 -10.24 -9.91
CA ALA A 371 -14.27 -9.84 -8.89
C ALA A 371 -12.82 -9.96 -9.40
N MET A 372 -12.47 -11.06 -10.10
CA MET A 372 -11.14 -11.22 -10.70
C MET A 372 -10.88 -10.15 -11.77
N TYR A 373 -11.85 -9.90 -12.67
CA TYR A 373 -11.72 -8.91 -13.73
C TYR A 373 -11.53 -7.49 -13.16
N GLN A 374 -12.33 -7.12 -12.14
CA GLN A 374 -12.24 -5.83 -11.45
C GLN A 374 -10.94 -5.72 -10.66
N PHE A 375 -10.51 -6.78 -10.01
CA PHE A 375 -9.24 -6.84 -9.28
C PHE A 375 -8.03 -6.63 -10.20
N ILE A 376 -7.98 -7.34 -11.33
CA ILE A 376 -6.92 -7.16 -12.34
C ILE A 376 -6.96 -5.73 -12.91
N SER A 377 -8.14 -5.17 -13.13
CA SER A 377 -8.30 -3.81 -13.65
C SER A 377 -7.87 -2.75 -12.64
N GLY A 378 -8.31 -2.84 -11.38
CA GLY A 378 -7.99 -1.87 -10.32
C GLY A 378 -8.40 -0.45 -10.68
N TYR A 379 -9.67 -0.26 -11.03
CA TYR A 379 -10.19 1.01 -11.55
C TYR A 379 -10.43 2.07 -10.48
N THR A 380 -10.08 3.30 -10.81
CA THR A 380 -10.56 4.55 -10.21
C THR A 380 -10.49 5.67 -11.24
N ALA A 381 -11.03 6.85 -10.94
CA ALA A 381 -10.78 8.05 -11.74
C ALA A 381 -9.81 9.00 -11.02
N LYS A 382 -8.90 9.60 -11.78
CA LYS A 382 -8.15 10.77 -11.33
C LYS A 382 -9.05 11.99 -11.45
N VAL A 383 -9.12 12.78 -10.39
CA VAL A 383 -9.94 13.99 -10.35
C VAL A 383 -9.08 15.21 -10.67
N ALA A 384 -9.64 16.19 -11.40
CA ALA A 384 -8.97 17.45 -11.67
C ALA A 384 -8.50 18.14 -10.37
N GLY A 385 -7.26 18.64 -10.37
CA GLY A 385 -6.67 19.32 -9.21
C GLY A 385 -6.10 18.40 -8.11
N THR A 386 -6.24 17.07 -8.21
CA THR A 386 -5.64 16.12 -7.25
C THR A 386 -4.23 15.68 -7.64
N GLU A 387 -3.86 15.84 -8.92
CA GLU A 387 -2.50 15.61 -9.44
C GLU A 387 -2.12 16.74 -10.41
N LYS A 388 -0.83 17.11 -10.41
CA LYS A 388 -0.30 18.17 -11.27
C LYS A 388 -0.53 17.81 -12.76
N GLY A 389 -1.27 18.65 -13.47
CA GLY A 389 -1.54 18.48 -14.92
C GLY A 389 -2.84 17.79 -15.30
N VAL A 390 -3.64 17.29 -14.34
CA VAL A 390 -4.96 16.72 -14.61
C VAL A 390 -6.00 17.85 -14.66
N LYS A 391 -6.47 18.17 -15.86
CA LYS A 391 -7.50 19.21 -16.11
C LYS A 391 -8.93 18.65 -16.11
N GLU A 392 -9.09 17.40 -16.54
CA GLU A 392 -10.37 16.68 -16.59
C GLU A 392 -10.20 15.29 -15.97
N PRO A 393 -11.27 14.72 -15.37
CA PRO A 393 -11.22 13.38 -14.84
C PRO A 393 -10.90 12.35 -15.92
N GLN A 394 -10.00 11.42 -15.59
CA GLN A 394 -9.62 10.35 -16.51
C GLN A 394 -9.70 8.98 -15.82
N PRO A 395 -10.15 7.93 -16.52
CA PRO A 395 -10.05 6.56 -16.01
C PRO A 395 -8.59 6.23 -15.71
N THR A 396 -8.37 5.68 -14.54
CA THR A 396 -7.05 5.22 -14.10
C THR A 396 -7.16 3.78 -13.65
N PHE A 397 -6.20 2.98 -14.06
CA PHE A 397 -6.15 1.56 -13.75
C PHE A 397 -4.82 1.22 -13.07
N SER A 398 -4.89 0.59 -11.91
CA SER A 398 -3.74 0.09 -11.18
C SER A 398 -3.99 -1.36 -10.82
N THR A 399 -3.39 -2.25 -11.57
CA THR A 399 -3.55 -3.70 -11.48
C THR A 399 -3.49 -4.20 -10.04
N CYS A 400 -4.45 -5.02 -9.64
CA CYS A 400 -4.60 -5.55 -8.30
C CYS A 400 -4.62 -4.46 -7.20
N PHE A 401 -5.04 -3.23 -7.54
CA PHE A 401 -4.97 -2.02 -6.71
C PHE A 401 -3.57 -1.68 -6.20
N GLY A 402 -2.54 -2.34 -6.74
CA GLY A 402 -1.15 -2.23 -6.31
C GLY A 402 -0.15 -2.37 -7.46
N GLY A 403 -0.52 -2.01 -8.68
CA GLY A 403 0.25 -2.25 -9.91
C GLY A 403 1.76 -2.00 -9.82
N PRO A 404 2.23 -0.90 -9.21
CA PRO A 404 3.66 -0.66 -9.03
C PRO A 404 4.39 -1.71 -8.18
N PHE A 405 3.69 -2.57 -7.43
CA PHE A 405 4.27 -3.54 -6.50
C PHE A 405 4.08 -4.99 -6.94
N MET A 406 3.32 -5.22 -8.01
CA MET A 406 3.04 -6.57 -8.51
C MET A 406 4.24 -7.10 -9.29
N ALA A 407 4.93 -8.09 -8.72
CA ALA A 407 6.12 -8.68 -9.30
C ALA A 407 5.81 -9.88 -10.22
N LEU A 408 4.69 -10.58 -9.99
CA LEU A 408 4.20 -11.67 -10.83
C LEU A 408 3.08 -11.17 -11.76
N HIS A 409 2.73 -11.97 -12.77
CA HIS A 409 1.60 -11.66 -13.63
C HIS A 409 0.31 -11.51 -12.80
N PRO A 410 -0.55 -10.52 -13.08
CA PRO A 410 -1.76 -10.23 -12.30
C PRO A 410 -2.71 -11.39 -12.15
N SER A 411 -2.80 -12.27 -13.14
CA SER A 411 -3.63 -13.48 -13.08
C SER A 411 -3.27 -14.37 -11.90
N LYS A 412 -1.99 -14.42 -11.49
CA LYS A 412 -1.55 -15.23 -10.35
C LYS A 412 -2.22 -14.78 -9.04
N TYR A 413 -2.30 -13.48 -8.82
CA TYR A 413 -2.97 -12.93 -7.63
C TYR A 413 -4.49 -13.08 -7.73
N ALA A 414 -5.06 -12.90 -8.93
CA ALA A 414 -6.49 -13.06 -9.17
C ALA A 414 -6.96 -14.50 -8.94
N GLU A 415 -6.19 -15.49 -9.40
CA GLU A 415 -6.45 -16.91 -9.14
C GLU A 415 -6.40 -17.25 -7.65
N LEU A 416 -5.38 -16.74 -6.94
CA LEU A 416 -5.30 -16.91 -5.49
C LEU A 416 -6.51 -16.30 -4.77
N LEU A 417 -6.94 -15.09 -5.20
CA LEU A 417 -8.13 -14.43 -4.67
C LEU A 417 -9.38 -15.28 -4.92
N LYS A 418 -9.59 -15.77 -6.16
CA LYS A 418 -10.71 -16.65 -6.52
C LYS A 418 -10.75 -17.88 -5.62
N ASN A 419 -9.63 -18.59 -5.50
CA ASN A 419 -9.52 -19.80 -4.69
C ASN A 419 -9.86 -19.55 -3.21
N LYS A 420 -9.43 -18.41 -2.68
CA LYS A 420 -9.76 -17.98 -1.31
C LYS A 420 -11.24 -17.63 -1.17
N MET A 421 -11.81 -16.90 -2.12
CA MET A 421 -13.25 -16.57 -2.14
C MET A 421 -14.10 -17.83 -2.19
N GLU A 422 -13.73 -18.82 -3.01
CA GLU A 422 -14.44 -20.09 -3.13
C GLU A 422 -14.37 -20.91 -1.85
N LYS A 423 -13.15 -21.08 -1.33
CA LYS A 423 -12.91 -21.89 -0.14
C LYS A 423 -13.62 -21.34 1.09
N HIS A 424 -13.71 -20.02 1.23
CA HIS A 424 -14.24 -19.36 2.43
C HIS A 424 -15.59 -18.68 2.21
N ASN A 425 -16.22 -18.88 1.05
CA ASN A 425 -17.51 -18.31 0.67
C ASN A 425 -17.57 -16.78 0.87
N ALA A 426 -16.48 -16.08 0.50
CA ALA A 426 -16.39 -14.64 0.65
C ALA A 426 -17.20 -13.92 -0.43
N SER A 427 -18.01 -12.94 -0.03
CA SER A 427 -18.73 -12.03 -0.93
C SER A 427 -17.82 -10.90 -1.39
N CYS A 428 -17.95 -10.47 -2.65
CA CYS A 428 -17.23 -9.33 -3.19
C CYS A 428 -18.17 -8.20 -3.58
N TRP A 429 -17.83 -6.99 -3.17
CA TRP A 429 -18.61 -5.77 -3.39
C TRP A 429 -17.76 -4.70 -4.06
N LEU A 430 -18.30 -4.07 -5.10
CA LEU A 430 -17.75 -2.82 -5.65
C LEU A 430 -18.49 -1.66 -5.00
N VAL A 431 -17.76 -0.75 -4.36
CA VAL A 431 -18.31 0.44 -3.69
C VAL A 431 -17.75 1.69 -4.35
N ASN A 432 -18.65 2.49 -4.93
CA ASN A 432 -18.32 3.76 -5.56
C ASN A 432 -18.41 4.90 -4.54
N THR A 433 -17.31 5.58 -4.28
CA THR A 433 -17.22 6.75 -3.41
C THR A 433 -17.16 8.07 -4.20
N GLY A 434 -17.37 8.00 -5.51
CA GLY A 434 -17.30 9.09 -6.47
C GLY A 434 -18.63 9.80 -6.69
N LEU A 435 -18.97 10.04 -7.95
CA LEU A 435 -20.11 10.84 -8.37
C LEU A 435 -21.35 10.00 -8.68
N VAL A 436 -22.51 10.64 -8.60
CA VAL A 436 -23.83 10.15 -9.04
C VAL A 436 -24.59 11.28 -9.72
N GLY A 437 -25.48 10.93 -10.68
CA GLY A 437 -26.36 11.88 -11.37
C GLY A 437 -25.67 12.74 -12.42
N GLY A 438 -24.43 12.45 -12.78
CA GLY A 438 -23.70 13.14 -13.83
C GLY A 438 -22.18 13.06 -13.65
N PRO A 439 -21.40 13.44 -14.68
CA PRO A 439 -19.96 13.52 -14.61
C PRO A 439 -19.48 14.68 -13.75
N TYR A 440 -18.16 14.80 -13.56
CA TYR A 440 -17.54 15.92 -12.86
C TYR A 440 -18.04 17.27 -13.39
N GLY A 441 -18.40 18.18 -12.48
CA GLY A 441 -19.01 19.47 -12.80
C GLY A 441 -20.53 19.46 -12.93
N VAL A 442 -21.17 18.28 -13.03
CA VAL A 442 -22.64 18.11 -13.13
C VAL A 442 -23.18 17.26 -12.01
N GLY A 443 -22.60 16.08 -11.80
CA GLY A 443 -22.99 15.15 -10.73
C GLY A 443 -22.54 15.63 -9.36
N SER A 444 -23.13 15.03 -8.32
CA SER A 444 -22.76 15.26 -6.93
C SER A 444 -22.02 14.05 -6.36
N ARG A 445 -21.09 14.31 -5.42
CA ARG A 445 -20.40 13.21 -4.72
C ARG A 445 -21.38 12.46 -3.83
N ILE A 446 -21.34 11.14 -3.87
CA ILE A 446 -22.09 10.28 -2.96
C ILE A 446 -21.68 10.64 -1.53
N SER A 447 -22.67 10.94 -0.65
CA SER A 447 -22.36 11.35 0.71
C SER A 447 -21.67 10.21 1.46
N ILE A 448 -20.68 10.56 2.29
CA ILE A 448 -19.99 9.58 3.14
C ILE A 448 -20.96 8.83 4.07
N LYS A 449 -22.05 9.47 4.45
CA LYS A 449 -23.13 8.85 5.24
C LYS A 449 -23.74 7.68 4.47
N TYR A 450 -24.12 7.88 3.21
CA TYR A 450 -24.72 6.82 2.39
C TYR A 450 -23.69 5.72 2.08
N THR A 451 -22.47 6.09 1.76
CA THR A 451 -21.38 5.11 1.54
C THR A 451 -21.19 4.21 2.77
N ARG A 452 -21.14 4.78 3.98
CA ARG A 452 -21.02 4.02 5.22
C ARG A 452 -22.25 3.16 5.50
N THR A 453 -23.47 3.67 5.23
CA THR A 453 -24.70 2.90 5.40
C THR A 453 -24.71 1.67 4.49
N LEU A 454 -24.39 1.84 3.20
CA LEU A 454 -24.31 0.75 2.23
C LEU A 454 -23.23 -0.26 2.60
N LEU A 455 -22.05 0.23 2.96
CA LEU A 455 -20.94 -0.61 3.37
C LEU A 455 -21.28 -1.44 4.61
N ASN A 456 -21.85 -0.80 5.65
CA ASN A 456 -22.25 -1.52 6.87
C ASN A 456 -23.34 -2.55 6.57
N ALA A 457 -24.31 -2.22 5.71
CA ALA A 457 -25.36 -3.15 5.30
C ALA A 457 -24.77 -4.38 4.57
N ALA A 458 -23.72 -4.21 3.75
CA ALA A 458 -23.00 -5.32 3.13
C ALA A 458 -22.23 -6.14 4.16
N LEU A 459 -21.48 -5.49 5.06
CA LEU A 459 -20.67 -6.14 6.09
C LEU A 459 -21.52 -6.92 7.10
N ASP A 460 -22.67 -6.37 7.47
CA ASP A 460 -23.64 -6.97 8.41
C ASP A 460 -24.52 -8.05 7.75
N GLY A 461 -24.34 -8.33 6.45
CA GLY A 461 -25.15 -9.31 5.70
C GLY A 461 -26.58 -8.86 5.38
N LYS A 462 -26.97 -7.61 5.68
CA LYS A 462 -28.32 -7.08 5.45
C LYS A 462 -28.68 -7.02 3.96
N LEU A 463 -27.69 -6.85 3.09
CA LEU A 463 -27.90 -6.86 1.64
C LEU A 463 -28.05 -8.25 1.02
N GLN A 464 -27.85 -9.33 1.78
CA GLN A 464 -27.98 -10.69 1.23
C GLN A 464 -29.43 -11.05 0.84
N ASN A 465 -30.41 -10.49 1.53
CA ASN A 465 -31.84 -10.81 1.38
C ASN A 465 -32.64 -9.75 0.59
N VAL A 466 -31.98 -8.73 0.03
CA VAL A 466 -32.65 -7.74 -0.82
C VAL A 466 -32.73 -8.22 -2.26
N LYS A 467 -33.67 -7.67 -3.03
CA LYS A 467 -33.76 -7.92 -4.46
C LYS A 467 -32.61 -7.19 -5.20
N PHE A 468 -32.02 -7.87 -6.19
CA PHE A 468 -31.01 -7.29 -7.05
C PHE A 468 -31.52 -7.14 -8.49
N VAL A 469 -31.07 -6.09 -9.16
CA VAL A 469 -31.20 -5.91 -10.59
C VAL A 469 -29.84 -6.07 -11.22
N LYS A 470 -29.77 -6.85 -12.29
CA LYS A 470 -28.52 -7.07 -13.03
C LYS A 470 -28.32 -5.94 -14.02
N ASP A 471 -27.15 -5.34 -13.98
CA ASP A 471 -26.71 -4.33 -14.95
C ASP A 471 -26.38 -4.97 -16.31
N ASP A 472 -26.82 -4.32 -17.39
CA ASP A 472 -26.70 -4.87 -18.75
C ASP A 472 -25.27 -4.81 -19.31
N VAL A 473 -24.43 -3.91 -18.83
CA VAL A 473 -23.07 -3.66 -19.37
C VAL A 473 -22.01 -4.45 -18.64
N PHE A 474 -21.87 -4.21 -17.34
CA PHE A 474 -20.88 -4.91 -16.49
C PHE A 474 -21.45 -6.19 -15.89
N GLY A 475 -22.77 -6.36 -15.95
CA GLY A 475 -23.45 -7.51 -15.36
C GLY A 475 -23.44 -7.52 -13.82
N PHE A 476 -23.17 -6.37 -13.19
CA PHE A 476 -23.15 -6.25 -11.74
C PHE A 476 -24.54 -6.44 -11.14
N GLU A 477 -24.62 -7.02 -9.96
CA GLU A 477 -25.86 -7.12 -9.20
C GLU A 477 -26.00 -5.91 -8.29
N ILE A 478 -26.99 -5.04 -8.60
CA ILE A 478 -27.25 -3.78 -7.91
C ILE A 478 -28.45 -3.98 -6.97
N PRO A 479 -28.35 -3.70 -5.66
CA PRO A 479 -29.49 -3.80 -4.75
C PRO A 479 -30.55 -2.77 -5.11
N THR A 480 -31.83 -3.16 -5.03
CA THR A 480 -32.95 -2.25 -5.33
C THR A 480 -33.30 -1.34 -4.17
N GLU A 481 -32.87 -1.71 -2.96
CA GLU A 481 -33.14 -0.97 -1.73
C GLU A 481 -32.02 -1.16 -0.70
N CYS A 482 -31.84 -0.17 0.16
CA CYS A 482 -31.05 -0.24 1.37
C CYS A 482 -31.62 0.76 2.38
N GLU A 483 -31.90 0.29 3.60
CA GLU A 483 -32.42 1.14 4.66
C GLU A 483 -31.54 2.38 4.90
N GLY A 484 -32.13 3.57 4.93
CA GLY A 484 -31.41 4.83 5.13
C GLY A 484 -30.68 5.40 3.90
N VAL A 485 -30.88 4.78 2.72
CA VAL A 485 -30.32 5.26 1.45
C VAL A 485 -31.47 5.46 0.44
N PRO A 486 -31.57 6.64 -0.22
CA PRO A 486 -32.56 6.85 -1.27
C PRO A 486 -32.38 5.85 -2.42
N SER A 487 -33.46 5.20 -2.84
CA SER A 487 -33.42 4.19 -3.90
C SER A 487 -33.02 4.76 -5.27
N GLU A 488 -33.27 6.05 -5.49
CA GLU A 488 -32.93 6.75 -6.73
C GLU A 488 -31.42 6.79 -6.99
N ILE A 489 -30.58 6.84 -5.93
CA ILE A 489 -29.13 6.84 -6.11
C ILE A 489 -28.55 5.44 -6.34
N LEU A 490 -29.27 4.37 -5.95
CA LEU A 490 -28.82 3.00 -6.13
C LEU A 490 -28.82 2.61 -7.63
N GLN A 491 -29.70 3.20 -8.42
CA GLN A 491 -29.81 2.98 -9.86
C GLN A 491 -29.27 4.20 -10.62
N PRO A 492 -28.00 4.23 -11.05
CA PRO A 492 -27.36 5.43 -11.57
C PRO A 492 -28.11 6.07 -12.74
N SER A 493 -28.68 5.25 -13.66
CA SER A 493 -29.46 5.75 -14.79
C SER A 493 -30.69 6.56 -14.38
N SER A 494 -31.25 6.30 -13.20
CA SER A 494 -32.42 7.05 -12.68
C SER A 494 -32.04 8.42 -12.10
N ALA A 495 -30.80 8.59 -11.67
CA ALA A 495 -30.27 9.84 -11.14
C ALA A 495 -29.83 10.83 -12.24
N TRP A 496 -29.72 10.38 -13.51
CA TRP A 496 -29.35 11.26 -14.62
C TRP A 496 -30.56 11.92 -15.26
N LYS A 497 -30.45 13.22 -15.58
CA LYS A 497 -31.48 13.96 -16.30
C LYS A 497 -31.66 13.46 -17.73
N ASN A 498 -30.57 13.10 -18.39
CA ASN A 498 -30.53 12.58 -19.76
C ASN A 498 -29.99 11.14 -19.76
N LYS A 499 -30.85 10.17 -20.07
CA LYS A 499 -30.49 8.75 -20.11
C LYS A 499 -29.56 8.40 -21.28
N ASP A 500 -29.66 9.09 -22.41
CA ASP A 500 -28.80 8.83 -23.57
C ASP A 500 -27.34 9.24 -23.26
N GLU A 501 -27.16 10.37 -22.58
CA GLU A 501 -25.85 10.80 -22.08
C GLU A 501 -25.27 9.84 -21.04
N TYR A 502 -26.13 9.33 -20.14
CA TYR A 502 -25.73 8.29 -19.19
C TYR A 502 -25.17 7.08 -19.92
N TYR A 503 -25.94 6.51 -20.86
CA TYR A 503 -25.50 5.32 -21.60
C TYR A 503 -24.28 5.58 -22.45
N LYS A 504 -24.15 6.75 -23.05
CA LYS A 504 -22.94 7.15 -23.77
C LYS A 504 -21.70 7.12 -22.86
N LYS A 505 -21.76 7.75 -21.70
CA LYS A 505 -20.65 7.76 -20.73
C LYS A 505 -20.36 6.37 -20.17
N TYR A 506 -21.38 5.57 -19.96
CA TYR A 506 -21.24 4.20 -19.48
C TYR A 506 -20.51 3.31 -20.50
N LYS A 507 -20.83 3.45 -21.81
CA LYS A 507 -20.09 2.80 -22.90
C LYS A 507 -18.63 3.24 -22.97
N GLU A 508 -18.37 4.53 -22.82
CA GLU A 508 -17.00 5.07 -22.82
C GLU A 508 -16.17 4.44 -21.68
N LEU A 509 -16.74 4.30 -20.48
CA LEU A 509 -16.08 3.65 -19.37
C LEU A 509 -15.86 2.16 -19.63
N ALA A 510 -16.88 1.44 -20.11
CA ALA A 510 -16.79 0.03 -20.46
C ALA A 510 -15.69 -0.23 -21.50
N ALA A 511 -15.62 0.59 -22.54
CA ALA A 511 -14.57 0.51 -23.56
C ALA A 511 -13.17 0.76 -22.97
N ALA A 512 -13.05 1.68 -22.01
CA ALA A 512 -11.78 1.92 -21.31
C ALA A 512 -11.32 0.70 -20.50
N PHE A 513 -12.25 -0.01 -19.85
CA PHE A 513 -11.95 -1.28 -19.16
C PHE A 513 -11.46 -2.35 -20.13
N VAL A 514 -12.18 -2.58 -21.22
CA VAL A 514 -11.80 -3.57 -22.24
C VAL A 514 -10.41 -3.24 -22.80
N LYS A 515 -10.18 -1.98 -23.20
CA LYS A 515 -8.86 -1.53 -23.70
C LYS A 515 -7.75 -1.72 -22.67
N ASN A 516 -8.00 -1.40 -21.40
CA ASN A 516 -6.99 -1.61 -20.35
C ASN A 516 -6.66 -3.09 -20.16
N PHE A 517 -7.64 -3.97 -20.31
CA PHE A 517 -7.49 -5.40 -20.06
C PHE A 517 -6.71 -6.15 -21.15
N GLU A 518 -6.59 -5.57 -22.37
CA GLU A 518 -5.86 -6.17 -23.51
C GLU A 518 -4.46 -6.67 -23.14
N LYS A 519 -3.73 -5.92 -22.31
CA LYS A 519 -2.36 -6.23 -21.89
C LYS A 519 -2.22 -7.41 -20.90
N PHE A 520 -3.35 -7.96 -20.44
CA PHE A 520 -3.39 -9.07 -19.49
C PHE A 520 -3.98 -10.35 -20.06
N LYS A 521 -4.52 -10.30 -21.29
CA LYS A 521 -5.27 -11.40 -21.91
C LYS A 521 -4.51 -12.71 -21.93
N ASP A 522 -3.23 -12.67 -22.32
CA ASP A 522 -2.41 -13.87 -22.54
C ASP A 522 -2.16 -14.69 -21.28
N GLY A 523 -2.38 -14.10 -20.10
CA GLY A 523 -2.21 -14.77 -18.80
C GLY A 523 -3.51 -15.06 -18.07
N CYS A 524 -4.69 -14.79 -18.66
CA CYS A 524 -5.99 -14.93 -18.00
C CYS A 524 -6.78 -16.13 -18.55
N SER A 525 -7.55 -16.78 -17.67
CA SER A 525 -8.49 -17.84 -18.07
C SER A 525 -9.69 -17.26 -18.86
N GLU A 526 -10.35 -18.11 -19.65
CA GLU A 526 -11.57 -17.73 -20.37
C GLU A 526 -12.68 -17.19 -19.44
N GLU A 527 -12.80 -17.73 -18.25
CA GLU A 527 -13.76 -17.26 -17.24
C GLU A 527 -13.57 -15.79 -16.90
N ILE A 528 -12.31 -15.37 -16.73
CA ILE A 528 -11.96 -13.96 -16.46
C ILE A 528 -12.27 -13.11 -17.69
N LEU A 529 -11.92 -13.58 -18.89
CA LEU A 529 -12.14 -12.84 -20.14
C LEU A 529 -13.64 -12.67 -20.42
N ASN A 530 -14.46 -13.67 -20.12
CA ASN A 530 -15.92 -13.63 -20.28
C ASN A 530 -16.62 -12.69 -19.30
N ALA A 531 -15.96 -12.26 -18.22
CA ALA A 531 -16.46 -11.27 -17.27
C ALA A 531 -16.21 -9.81 -17.72
N ALA A 532 -15.64 -9.61 -18.92
CA ALA A 532 -15.45 -8.28 -19.51
C ALA A 532 -16.79 -7.55 -19.70
N PRO A 533 -16.81 -6.21 -19.58
CA PRO A 533 -18.00 -5.41 -19.89
C PRO A 533 -18.47 -5.60 -21.34
N LYS A 534 -19.78 -5.69 -21.55
CA LYS A 534 -20.41 -5.87 -22.86
C LYS A 534 -20.68 -4.51 -23.51
N VAL A 535 -19.70 -3.98 -24.23
CA VAL A 535 -19.81 -2.64 -24.85
C VAL A 535 -20.95 -2.55 -25.87
N GLU A 536 -21.28 -3.67 -26.56
CA GLU A 536 -22.32 -3.74 -27.59
C GLU A 536 -23.75 -3.89 -27.01
N ALA A 537 -23.91 -4.28 -25.76
CA ALA A 537 -25.23 -4.55 -25.16
C ALA A 537 -26.17 -3.33 -25.07
N LEU A 538 -25.66 -2.13 -25.27
CA LEU A 538 -26.43 -0.87 -25.20
C LEU A 538 -27.00 -0.38 -26.53
N VAL A 539 -27.12 -1.23 -27.54
CA VAL A 539 -27.65 -0.87 -28.88
C VAL A 539 -29.17 -1.18 -28.98
N LYS A 540 -29.90 -1.25 -27.86
CA LYS A 540 -31.36 -1.40 -27.90
C LYS A 540 -32.08 -0.11 -27.58
#